data_235c9c0f3638cfb8cdf20ba05b277685
#
_entry.id   235c9c0f3638cfb8cdf20ba05b277685
#
_cell.length_a   1.000
_cell.length_b   1.000
_cell.length_c   1.000
_cell.angle_alpha   90.00
_cell.angle_beta   90.00
_cell.angle_gamma   90.00
#
_symmetry.space_group_name_H-M   'P 1'
#
loop_
_entity.id
_entity.type
_entity.pdbx_description
1 polymer ?
#
loop_
_entity_poly.entity_id
_entity_poly.type
_entity_poly.pdbx_seq_one_letter_code
_entity_poly.pdbx_strand_id
1 'polypeptide(L)'
;MAKKVLGQVNPSATTTTTLYTVPSGKSTVISTIVIANLAASAASYRIAIRPAGATLASTHYIAYDVALSASDSTALTLGITLAATDVVTVYASSANVNFSAFGDEA
;
A
#
# COMPACT_ATOMS: atom_id res chain seq x y z
N MET A 1 -19.16 -8.14 7.40
CA MET A 1 -17.71 -7.93 7.25
C MET A 1 -17.20 -8.85 6.14
N ALA A 2 -16.48 -8.33 5.19
CA ALA A 2 -16.00 -9.11 4.05
C ALA A 2 -14.48 -9.18 4.07
N LYS A 3 -13.94 -10.39 4.22
CA LYS A 3 -12.50 -10.65 4.11
C LYS A 3 -12.17 -10.85 2.65
N LYS A 4 -11.24 -10.04 2.12
CA LYS A 4 -10.97 -10.07 0.69
C LYS A 4 -9.64 -9.42 0.34
N VAL A 5 -9.26 -9.55 -0.93
CA VAL A 5 -8.22 -8.73 -1.52
C VAL A 5 -8.79 -7.32 -1.66
N LEU A 6 -8.19 -6.35 -0.99
CA LEU A 6 -8.66 -4.97 -1.01
C LEU A 6 -8.17 -4.23 -2.25
N GLY A 7 -6.95 -4.49 -2.67
CA GLY A 7 -6.39 -3.87 -3.86
C GLY A 7 -5.06 -4.48 -4.25
N GLN A 8 -4.73 -4.36 -5.53
CA GLN A 8 -3.44 -4.77 -6.09
C GLN A 8 -3.03 -3.76 -7.14
N VAL A 9 -1.77 -3.34 -7.13
CA VAL A 9 -1.27 -2.36 -8.08
C VAL A 9 0.21 -2.57 -8.36
N ASN A 10 0.60 -2.26 -9.60
CA ASN A 10 2.00 -2.18 -10.02
C ASN A 10 2.27 -0.73 -10.43
N PRO A 11 2.76 0.12 -9.52
CA PRO A 11 2.99 1.53 -9.83
C PRO A 11 4.07 1.71 -10.88
N SER A 12 3.94 2.74 -11.71
CA SER A 12 5.05 3.20 -12.55
C SER A 12 6.20 3.65 -11.64
N ALA A 13 7.43 3.53 -12.13
CA ALA A 13 8.61 3.93 -11.36
C ALA A 13 8.49 5.38 -10.87
N THR A 14 8.84 5.63 -9.62
CA THR A 14 8.87 6.95 -8.99
C THR A 14 7.54 7.71 -9.07
N THR A 15 6.43 6.99 -9.13
CA THR A 15 5.09 7.58 -9.25
C THR A 15 4.22 7.14 -8.08
N THR A 16 3.67 8.11 -7.36
CA THR A 16 2.70 7.87 -6.28
C THR A 16 1.40 7.34 -6.88
N THR A 17 0.93 6.21 -6.37
CA THR A 17 -0.23 5.50 -6.94
C THR A 17 -1.16 5.05 -5.81
N THR A 18 -2.47 5.16 -6.02
CA THR A 18 -3.46 4.68 -5.05
C THR A 18 -3.53 3.16 -5.08
N LEU A 19 -3.34 2.52 -3.93
CA LEU A 19 -3.53 1.08 -3.77
C LEU A 19 -4.98 0.76 -3.44
N TYR A 20 -5.60 1.54 -2.54
CA TYR A 20 -6.94 1.27 -2.06
C TYR A 20 -7.56 2.54 -1.47
N THR A 21 -8.85 2.73 -1.73
CA THR A 21 -9.66 3.79 -1.12
C THR A 21 -10.84 3.14 -0.40
N VAL A 22 -11.04 3.47 0.86
CA VAL A 22 -12.19 2.96 1.62
C VAL A 22 -13.46 3.58 1.04
N PRO A 23 -14.44 2.76 0.63
CA PRO A 23 -15.70 3.29 0.09
C PRO A 23 -16.46 4.12 1.11
N SER A 24 -17.28 5.05 0.62
CA SER A 24 -18.17 5.83 1.45
C SER A 24 -19.09 4.91 2.27
N GLY A 25 -19.26 5.20 3.54
CA GLY A 25 -20.12 4.41 4.43
C GLY A 25 -19.50 3.09 4.90
N LYS A 26 -18.23 2.84 4.58
CA LYS A 26 -17.53 1.61 4.98
C LYS A 26 -16.40 1.92 5.94
N SER A 27 -15.90 0.89 6.59
CA SER A 27 -14.64 0.92 7.33
C SER A 27 -13.84 -0.31 6.95
N THR A 28 -12.52 -0.23 7.11
CA THR A 28 -11.63 -1.29 6.63
C THR A 28 -10.53 -1.54 7.64
N VAL A 29 -10.17 -2.80 7.81
CA VAL A 29 -8.95 -3.19 8.49
C VAL A 29 -8.07 -3.92 7.48
N ILE A 30 -6.89 -3.35 7.19
CA ILE A 30 -5.91 -4.03 6.35
C ILE A 30 -5.05 -4.89 7.26
N SER A 31 -5.18 -6.20 7.13
CA SER A 31 -4.37 -7.11 7.95
C SER A 31 -2.94 -7.22 7.43
N THR A 32 -2.76 -7.26 6.12
CA THR A 32 -1.45 -7.46 5.51
C THR A 32 -1.33 -6.70 4.20
N ILE A 33 -0.14 -6.10 3.99
CA ILE A 33 0.26 -5.57 2.68
C ILE A 33 1.50 -6.37 2.27
N VAL A 34 1.44 -6.98 1.08
CA VAL A 34 2.56 -7.72 0.51
C VAL A 34 3.20 -6.88 -0.59
N ILE A 35 4.50 -6.73 -0.53
CA ILE A 35 5.27 -5.99 -1.53
C ILE A 35 6.24 -6.99 -2.19
N ALA A 36 6.16 -7.14 -3.50
CA ALA A 36 6.98 -8.08 -4.26
C ALA A 36 7.81 -7.34 -5.30
N ASN A 37 9.11 -7.59 -5.30
CA ASN A 37 10.05 -7.05 -6.29
C ASN A 37 10.33 -8.12 -7.34
N LEU A 38 9.86 -7.91 -8.56
CA LEU A 38 10.02 -8.86 -9.66
C LEU A 38 11.31 -8.61 -10.45
N ALA A 39 12.07 -7.58 -10.12
CA ALA A 39 13.29 -7.24 -10.83
C ALA A 39 14.49 -8.03 -10.29
N ALA A 40 15.53 -8.15 -11.13
CA ALA A 40 16.80 -8.76 -10.74
C ALA A 40 17.72 -7.76 -10.02
N SER A 41 17.21 -6.64 -9.62
CA SER A 41 17.94 -5.60 -8.87
C SER A 41 17.11 -5.10 -7.71
N ALA A 42 17.78 -4.56 -6.68
CA ALA A 42 17.10 -4.03 -5.50
C ALA A 42 16.26 -2.80 -5.85
N ALA A 43 15.19 -2.59 -5.09
CA ALA A 43 14.31 -1.43 -5.19
C ALA A 43 14.01 -0.88 -3.82
N SER A 44 13.32 0.24 -3.77
CA SER A 44 12.77 0.78 -2.51
C SER A 44 11.30 1.10 -2.69
N TYR A 45 10.57 1.15 -1.56
CA TYR A 45 9.13 1.42 -1.61
C TYR A 45 8.71 2.37 -0.50
N ARG A 46 7.54 2.98 -0.70
CA ARG A 46 6.87 3.83 0.27
C ARG A 46 5.41 3.44 0.38
N ILE A 47 4.85 3.56 1.58
CA ILE A 47 3.42 3.36 1.84
C ILE A 47 2.95 4.51 2.69
N ALA A 48 1.86 5.14 2.29
CA ALA A 48 1.27 6.26 3.01
C ALA A 48 -0.22 6.06 3.23
N ILE A 49 -0.71 6.51 4.38
CA ILE A 49 -2.14 6.52 4.69
C ILE A 49 -2.58 7.97 4.71
N ARG A 50 -3.52 8.32 3.83
CA ARG A 50 -4.03 9.68 3.70
C ARG A 50 -5.46 9.74 4.27
N PRO A 51 -5.65 10.25 5.49
CA PRO A 51 -6.98 10.33 6.09
C PRO A 51 -7.92 11.20 5.24
N ALA A 52 -9.10 10.66 4.93
CA ALA A 52 -10.11 11.32 4.10
C ALA A 52 -9.57 11.82 2.74
N GLY A 53 -8.55 11.15 2.21
CA GLY A 53 -7.94 11.55 0.93
C GLY A 53 -7.14 12.85 0.99
N ALA A 54 -6.66 13.23 2.18
CA ALA A 54 -5.89 14.45 2.37
C ALA A 54 -4.67 14.50 1.44
N THR A 55 -4.21 15.69 1.10
CA THR A 55 -3.00 15.88 0.31
C THR A 55 -1.82 15.21 1.01
N LEU A 56 -1.05 14.44 0.25
CA LEU A 56 0.07 13.66 0.78
C LEU A 56 1.07 14.57 1.52
N ALA A 57 1.39 14.17 2.75
CA ALA A 57 2.34 14.87 3.60
C ALA A 57 3.26 13.85 4.27
N SER A 58 4.38 14.33 4.82
CA SER A 58 5.38 13.46 5.45
C SER A 58 4.81 12.64 6.62
N THR A 59 3.80 13.17 7.32
CA THR A 59 3.17 12.49 8.45
C THR A 59 2.33 11.27 8.05
N HIS A 60 1.99 11.13 6.77
CA HIS A 60 1.17 10.03 6.28
C HIS A 60 1.96 8.73 6.05
N TYR A 61 3.29 8.80 5.92
CA TYR A 61 4.09 7.62 5.59
C TYR A 61 4.20 6.66 6.77
N ILE A 62 3.90 5.39 6.50
CA ILE A 62 4.16 4.29 7.43
C ILE A 62 5.37 3.46 6.99
N ALA A 63 5.82 3.65 5.75
CA ALA A 63 7.06 3.10 5.21
C ALA A 63 7.63 4.11 4.23
N TYR A 64 8.92 4.38 4.32
CA TYR A 64 9.56 5.40 3.48
C TYR A 64 10.92 4.93 3.02
N ASP A 65 11.06 4.74 1.71
CA ASP A 65 12.32 4.29 1.06
C ASP A 65 12.89 3.03 1.70
N VAL A 66 12.01 2.08 2.02
CA VAL A 66 12.41 0.80 2.58
C VAL A 66 13.02 -0.07 1.47
N ALA A 67 14.21 -0.61 1.74
CA ALA A 67 14.92 -1.44 0.77
C ALA A 67 14.23 -2.79 0.59
N LEU A 68 14.13 -3.22 -0.67
CA LEU A 68 13.59 -4.52 -1.04
C LEU A 68 14.56 -5.17 -2.02
N SER A 69 15.12 -6.31 -1.62
CA SER A 69 16.13 -7.01 -2.41
C SER A 69 15.58 -7.53 -3.74
N ALA A 70 16.47 -7.79 -4.68
CA ALA A 70 16.11 -8.36 -5.98
C ALA A 70 15.33 -9.66 -5.80
N SER A 71 14.27 -9.85 -6.59
CA SER A 71 13.44 -11.06 -6.61
C SER A 71 12.92 -11.47 -5.23
N ASP A 72 12.72 -10.51 -4.34
CA ASP A 72 12.29 -10.75 -2.96
C ASP A 72 10.90 -10.16 -2.73
N SER A 73 10.28 -10.57 -1.63
CA SER A 73 9.00 -10.03 -1.19
C SER A 73 9.02 -9.82 0.31
N THR A 74 8.17 -8.92 0.78
CA THR A 74 7.97 -8.70 2.20
C THR A 74 6.49 -8.54 2.49
N ALA A 75 6.09 -8.92 3.69
CA ALA A 75 4.71 -8.80 4.15
C ALA A 75 4.69 -7.96 5.42
N LEU A 76 3.86 -6.91 5.41
CA LEU A 76 3.66 -6.06 6.57
C LEU A 76 2.32 -6.39 7.19
N THR A 77 2.33 -7.03 8.36
CA THR A 77 1.13 -7.41 9.09
C THR A 77 0.92 -6.42 10.22
N LEU A 78 0.20 -5.33 9.94
CA LEU A 78 0.14 -4.18 10.82
C LEU A 78 -1.22 -3.94 11.46
N GLY A 79 -2.30 -4.51 10.91
CA GLY A 79 -3.65 -4.23 11.42
C GLY A 79 -4.04 -2.77 11.22
N ILE A 80 -3.89 -2.26 10.02
CA ILE A 80 -4.17 -0.86 9.69
C ILE A 80 -5.67 -0.63 9.67
N THR A 81 -6.17 0.24 10.56
CA THR A 81 -7.59 0.56 10.68
C THR A 81 -7.91 1.84 9.93
N LEU A 82 -8.88 1.77 9.02
CA LEU A 82 -9.24 2.88 8.14
C LEU A 82 -10.72 3.20 8.25
N ALA A 83 -11.05 4.48 8.19
CA ALA A 83 -12.42 4.98 8.11
C ALA A 83 -12.80 5.26 6.66
N ALA A 84 -14.08 5.55 6.44
CA ALA A 84 -14.58 5.89 5.09
C ALA A 84 -13.73 6.99 4.45
N THR A 85 -13.46 6.84 3.16
CA THR A 85 -12.70 7.76 2.32
C THR A 85 -11.21 7.88 2.62
N ASP A 86 -10.68 7.13 3.58
CA ASP A 86 -9.23 7.06 3.77
C ASP A 86 -8.57 6.38 2.58
N VAL A 87 -7.37 6.82 2.20
CA VAL A 87 -6.67 6.35 1.01
C VAL A 87 -5.32 5.78 1.37
N VAL A 88 -5.02 4.59 0.85
CA VAL A 88 -3.68 3.99 0.92
C VAL A 88 -2.96 4.26 -0.38
N THR A 89 -1.82 4.91 -0.28
CA THR A 89 -1.02 5.31 -1.44
C THR A 89 0.34 4.64 -1.35
N VAL A 90 0.85 4.19 -2.49
CA VAL A 90 2.13 3.48 -2.58
C VAL A 90 3.04 4.10 -3.62
N TYR A 91 4.33 3.82 -3.51
CA TYR A 91 5.37 4.35 -4.38
C TYR A 91 6.51 3.34 -4.42
N ALA A 92 7.13 3.18 -5.57
CA ALA A 92 8.31 2.34 -5.71
C ALA A 92 9.33 3.00 -6.62
N SER A 93 10.60 2.71 -6.39
CA SER A 93 11.70 3.23 -7.21
C SER A 93 11.79 2.54 -8.58
N SER A 94 11.11 1.42 -8.75
CA SER A 94 11.14 0.60 -9.97
C SER A 94 9.72 0.25 -10.40
N ALA A 95 9.51 0.09 -11.70
CA ALA A 95 8.22 -0.34 -12.26
C ALA A 95 7.97 -1.85 -12.10
N ASN A 96 8.84 -2.58 -11.41
CA ASN A 96 8.73 -4.03 -11.22
C ASN A 96 8.30 -4.42 -9.81
N VAL A 97 7.80 -3.47 -9.02
CA VAL A 97 7.34 -3.71 -7.65
C VAL A 97 5.82 -3.74 -7.62
N ASN A 98 5.27 -4.82 -7.08
CA ASN A 98 3.84 -5.01 -6.93
C ASN A 98 3.42 -4.88 -5.47
N PHE A 99 2.24 -4.29 -5.25
CA PHE A 99 1.65 -4.15 -3.92
C PHE A 99 0.29 -4.84 -3.90
N SER A 100 0.03 -5.60 -2.84
CA SER A 100 -1.26 -6.25 -2.62
C SER A 100 -1.70 -6.01 -1.17
N ALA A 101 -2.94 -5.60 -0.99
CA ALA A 101 -3.53 -5.38 0.33
C ALA A 101 -4.65 -6.38 0.59
N PHE A 102 -4.66 -6.96 1.78
CA PHE A 102 -5.63 -7.96 2.20
C PHE A 102 -6.25 -7.56 3.53
N GLY A 103 -7.53 -7.81 3.71
CA GLY A 103 -8.18 -7.50 4.97
C GLY A 103 -9.68 -7.61 4.94
N ASP A 104 -10.33 -6.87 5.85
CA ASP A 104 -11.78 -6.86 6.03
C ASP A 104 -12.36 -5.49 5.71
N GLU A 105 -13.42 -5.48 4.91
CA GLU A 105 -14.19 -4.28 4.59
C GLU A 105 -15.61 -4.46 5.13
N ALA A 106 -16.05 -3.56 5.96
CA ALA A 106 -17.35 -3.64 6.61
C ALA A 106 -18.28 -2.47 6.27
#